data_e196b34bddf15367286380b3652b8ef0
#
_entry.id   e196b34bddf15367286380b3652b8ef0
#
_cell.length_a   1.000
_cell.length_b   1.000
_cell.length_c   1.000
_cell.angle_alpha   90.00
_cell.angle_beta   90.00
_cell.angle_gamma   90.00
#
_symmetry.space_group_name_H-M   'P 1'
#
loop_
_entity.id
_entity.type
_entity.pdbx_description
1 polymer ?
#
loop_
_entity_poly.entity_id
_entity_poly.type
_entity_poly.pdbx_seq_one_letter_code
_entity_poly.pdbx_strand_id
1 'polypeptide(L)'
;MSTADGSNVFGEDLSGLHQTGGVLWGAQNSGRLWRLVPNGSGGWKPDTTGGWTSGKALRFPGGSGVPDSEGVTVTGSGAAGGVFVSSERNGSGSSRLSVLRYDVSGSGTTLTATKEWNLTASLPSVGSNLGFEGVTWIPDGYLTGAGFKDASTGAAYDPGGYGAHTGGVFFLGVEGTGMIHGYVLEDSGAFTRISSTSSGMAGVMELQWEPQALRLWAVCDDNCGGQHRTLKVDASGAFAVTAVHDRPTGMPDYNNEGFSLAGADECVNGSKPVYWADDDNDGGHAIRRGTVTC
;
A
#
# COMPACT_ATOMS: atom_id res chain seq x y z
N MET A 1 -12.86 3.03 -18.56
CA MET A 1 -12.37 3.63 -17.30
C MET A 1 -13.11 4.95 -17.05
N SER A 2 -13.30 5.34 -15.79
CA SER A 2 -13.97 6.58 -15.40
C SER A 2 -13.24 7.22 -14.21
N THR A 3 -13.49 8.51 -13.95
CA THR A 3 -13.10 9.16 -12.71
C THR A 3 -13.95 8.65 -11.55
N ALA A 4 -13.38 8.58 -10.36
CA ALA A 4 -14.04 8.04 -9.17
C ALA A 4 -14.09 9.02 -8.00
N ASP A 5 -13.75 10.28 -8.21
CA ASP A 5 -13.74 11.36 -7.23
C ASP A 5 -14.41 12.62 -7.77
N GLY A 6 -14.60 13.61 -6.92
CA GLY A 6 -14.96 14.98 -7.32
C GLY A 6 -13.75 15.72 -7.88
N SER A 7 -14.00 16.70 -8.76
CA SER A 7 -12.92 17.49 -9.36
C SER A 7 -12.13 18.29 -8.30
N ASN A 8 -10.80 18.20 -8.35
CA ASN A 8 -9.84 18.91 -7.50
C ASN A 8 -10.06 18.71 -5.99
N VAL A 9 -10.50 17.51 -5.56
CA VAL A 9 -10.74 17.20 -4.16
C VAL A 9 -9.41 17.03 -3.40
N PHE A 10 -8.44 16.34 -4.02
CA PHE A 10 -7.17 15.98 -3.37
C PHE A 10 -6.02 16.91 -3.79
N GLY A 11 -6.07 17.48 -4.98
CA GLY A 11 -4.91 18.09 -5.63
C GLY A 11 -3.97 17.01 -6.14
N GLU A 12 -2.69 17.33 -6.27
CA GLU A 12 -1.60 16.42 -6.63
C GLU A 12 -1.14 15.58 -5.43
N ASP A 13 -0.24 14.66 -5.67
CA ASP A 13 0.47 13.83 -4.69
C ASP A 13 -0.40 12.75 -3.99
N LEU A 14 -1.55 12.33 -4.54
CA LEU A 14 -2.28 11.18 -4.00
C LEU A 14 -1.62 9.88 -4.48
N SER A 15 -0.82 9.26 -3.63
CA SER A 15 0.02 8.13 -3.96
C SER A 15 -0.63 6.77 -3.63
N GLY A 16 -0.88 6.41 -2.38
CA GLY A 16 -1.34 5.08 -1.98
C GLY A 16 -2.85 4.92 -1.83
N LEU A 17 -3.39 3.74 -2.16
CA LEU A 17 -4.80 3.40 -1.96
C LEU A 17 -4.99 2.04 -1.30
N HIS A 18 -5.95 1.94 -0.35
CA HIS A 18 -6.36 0.65 0.22
C HIS A 18 -7.83 0.64 0.59
N GLN A 19 -8.62 -0.26 -0.03
CA GLN A 19 -10.04 -0.41 0.28
C GLN A 19 -10.29 -1.53 1.28
N THR A 20 -11.04 -1.22 2.33
CA THR A 20 -11.50 -2.21 3.32
C THR A 20 -12.77 -1.74 4.04
N GLY A 21 -13.71 -2.65 4.28
CA GLY A 21 -14.91 -2.37 5.08
C GLY A 21 -15.77 -1.20 4.58
N GLY A 22 -15.86 -0.97 3.27
CA GLY A 22 -16.61 0.14 2.68
C GLY A 22 -15.94 1.50 2.83
N VAL A 23 -14.64 1.53 3.16
CA VAL A 23 -13.79 2.72 3.24
C VAL A 23 -12.64 2.56 2.25
N LEU A 24 -12.32 3.61 1.52
CA LEU A 24 -11.07 3.72 0.77
C LEU A 24 -10.13 4.65 1.53
N TRP A 25 -9.00 4.12 1.96
CA TRP A 25 -7.91 4.88 2.55
C TRP A 25 -7.00 5.39 1.43
N GLY A 26 -6.54 6.64 1.56
CA GLY A 26 -5.57 7.24 0.63
C GLY A 26 -4.39 7.83 1.40
N ALA A 27 -3.17 7.52 0.99
CA ALA A 27 -1.95 8.20 1.42
C ALA A 27 -1.59 9.30 0.43
N GLN A 28 -1.04 10.40 0.90
CA GLN A 28 -0.63 11.54 0.08
C GLN A 28 0.75 12.01 0.54
N ASN A 29 1.68 12.21 -0.41
CA ASN A 29 3.11 12.51 -0.16
C ASN A 29 3.33 13.71 0.74
N SER A 30 2.42 14.67 0.69
CA SER A 30 2.43 15.83 1.61
C SER A 30 2.23 15.48 3.09
N GLY A 31 2.26 14.18 3.45
CA GLY A 31 2.07 13.68 4.81
C GLY A 31 0.63 13.76 5.25
N ARG A 32 -0.28 13.23 4.45
CA ARG A 32 -1.71 13.23 4.73
C ARG A 32 -2.32 11.84 4.53
N LEU A 33 -3.23 11.48 5.42
CA LEU A 33 -4.07 10.29 5.29
C LEU A 33 -5.51 10.72 5.06
N TRP A 34 -6.12 10.13 4.04
CA TRP A 34 -7.52 10.32 3.70
C TRP A 34 -8.35 9.11 4.12
N ARG A 35 -9.55 9.38 4.63
CA ARG A 35 -10.60 8.40 4.81
C ARG A 35 -11.76 8.76 3.90
N LEU A 36 -12.00 7.91 2.90
CA LEU A 36 -13.00 8.16 1.87
C LEU A 36 -14.18 7.22 2.05
N VAL A 37 -15.36 7.75 1.79
CA VAL A 37 -16.62 7.00 1.83
C VAL A 37 -17.31 7.04 0.46
N PRO A 38 -18.18 6.07 0.13
CA PRO A 38 -18.90 6.07 -1.13
C PRO A 38 -19.68 7.38 -1.36
N ASN A 39 -19.60 7.91 -2.57
CA ASN A 39 -20.29 9.15 -2.95
C ASN A 39 -21.74 8.92 -3.43
N GLY A 40 -22.18 7.65 -3.50
CA GLY A 40 -23.52 7.25 -3.98
C GLY A 40 -23.65 7.10 -5.49
N SER A 41 -22.57 7.41 -6.25
CA SER A 41 -22.54 7.28 -7.73
C SER A 41 -21.43 6.35 -8.23
N GLY A 42 -20.94 5.47 -7.35
CA GLY A 42 -19.91 4.47 -7.67
C GLY A 42 -18.48 4.97 -7.54
N GLY A 43 -18.27 6.12 -6.91
CA GLY A 43 -16.97 6.67 -6.58
C GLY A 43 -16.85 7.03 -5.10
N TRP A 44 -15.88 7.86 -4.76
CA TRP A 44 -15.44 8.18 -3.42
C TRP A 44 -15.47 9.68 -3.14
N LYS A 45 -15.64 10.04 -1.88
CA LYS A 45 -15.52 11.41 -1.38
C LYS A 45 -14.93 11.39 0.02
N PRO A 46 -14.28 12.47 0.47
CA PRO A 46 -13.84 12.58 1.85
C PRO A 46 -14.97 12.34 2.84
N ASP A 47 -14.69 11.61 3.89
CA ASP A 47 -15.58 11.54 5.05
C ASP A 47 -15.65 12.92 5.72
N THR A 48 -16.84 13.41 5.98
CA THR A 48 -17.04 14.73 6.62
C THR A 48 -17.12 14.64 8.14
N THR A 49 -16.97 13.46 8.73
CA THR A 49 -17.06 13.23 10.17
C THR A 49 -15.68 13.04 10.81
N GLY A 50 -15.56 13.15 12.12
CA GLY A 50 -14.34 12.79 12.87
C GLY A 50 -13.05 13.48 12.43
N GLY A 51 -13.13 14.67 11.83
CA GLY A 51 -11.97 15.45 11.40
C GLY A 51 -11.36 15.02 10.05
N TRP A 52 -12.08 14.25 9.22
CA TRP A 52 -11.59 13.71 7.94
C TRP A 52 -11.89 14.57 6.71
N THR A 53 -12.63 15.68 6.86
CA THR A 53 -13.10 16.51 5.73
C THR A 53 -12.00 16.94 4.75
N SER A 54 -10.79 17.17 5.26
CA SER A 54 -9.62 17.55 4.46
C SER A 54 -8.46 16.56 4.63
N GLY A 55 -8.77 15.30 4.99
CA GLY A 55 -7.78 14.34 5.42
C GLY A 55 -7.13 14.74 6.75
N LYS A 56 -6.29 13.87 7.31
CA LYS A 56 -5.56 14.14 8.56
C LYS A 56 -4.07 14.26 8.30
N ALA A 57 -3.45 15.31 8.85
CA ALA A 57 -2.00 15.47 8.77
C ALA A 57 -1.28 14.38 9.57
N LEU A 58 -0.27 13.78 8.98
CA LEU A 58 0.54 12.73 9.60
C LEU A 58 1.80 13.33 10.27
N ARG A 59 2.20 12.71 11.38
CA ARG A 59 3.44 13.00 12.09
C ARG A 59 4.13 11.71 12.48
N PHE A 60 5.47 11.73 12.52
CA PHE A 60 6.25 10.67 13.13
C PHE A 60 6.00 10.55 14.63
N PRO A 61 6.43 9.46 15.29
CA PRO A 61 6.36 9.34 16.74
C PRO A 61 6.96 10.56 17.43
N GLY A 62 6.31 11.03 18.51
CA GLY A 62 6.69 12.27 19.19
C GLY A 62 6.05 13.54 18.62
N GLY A 63 5.29 13.44 17.52
CA GLY A 63 4.46 14.53 17.00
C GLY A 63 5.19 15.55 16.11
N SER A 64 6.45 15.29 15.78
CA SER A 64 7.28 16.17 14.93
C SER A 64 7.64 15.48 13.61
N GLY A 65 8.04 16.29 12.61
CA GLY A 65 8.33 15.81 11.26
C GLY A 65 7.06 15.41 10.50
N VAL A 66 7.16 15.38 9.19
CA VAL A 66 6.06 15.02 8.26
C VAL A 66 6.56 13.86 7.43
N PRO A 67 5.92 12.68 7.48
CA PRO A 67 6.30 11.60 6.59
C PRO A 67 5.92 11.96 5.15
N ASP A 68 6.82 11.67 4.24
CA ASP A 68 6.52 11.53 2.83
C ASP A 68 5.79 10.20 2.68
N SER A 69 4.48 10.24 2.59
CA SER A 69 3.62 9.07 2.79
C SER A 69 3.11 8.54 1.46
N GLU A 70 3.55 7.35 1.10
CA GLU A 70 3.36 6.74 -0.21
C GLU A 70 2.24 5.68 -0.20
N GLY A 71 2.42 4.56 0.41
CA GLY A 71 1.44 3.49 0.47
C GLY A 71 0.64 3.44 1.76
N VAL A 72 -0.52 2.79 1.73
CA VAL A 72 -1.38 2.59 2.90
C VAL A 72 -1.96 1.19 2.94
N THR A 73 -2.03 0.59 4.14
CA THR A 73 -2.69 -0.71 4.34
C THR A 73 -3.27 -0.86 5.74
N VAL A 74 -4.09 -1.88 5.93
CA VAL A 74 -4.54 -2.35 7.24
C VAL A 74 -4.22 -3.84 7.39
N THR A 75 -4.22 -4.33 8.63
CA THR A 75 -4.06 -5.75 8.94
C THR A 75 -5.41 -6.47 9.01
N GLY A 76 -5.41 -7.76 9.34
CA GLY A 76 -6.63 -8.55 9.56
C GLY A 76 -7.58 -7.98 10.63
N SER A 77 -7.09 -7.11 11.52
CA SER A 77 -7.90 -6.40 12.50
C SER A 77 -8.60 -5.14 11.91
N GLY A 78 -8.41 -4.86 10.62
CA GLY A 78 -8.91 -3.66 9.98
C GLY A 78 -8.34 -2.38 10.61
N ALA A 79 -9.02 -1.26 10.38
CA ALA A 79 -8.59 0.05 10.91
C ALA A 79 -8.58 0.12 12.45
N ALA A 80 -9.33 -0.75 13.14
CA ALA A 80 -9.27 -0.85 14.61
C ALA A 80 -7.90 -1.34 15.11
N GLY A 81 -7.17 -2.11 14.31
CA GLY A 81 -5.79 -2.52 14.58
C GLY A 81 -4.76 -1.43 14.26
N GLY A 82 -5.19 -0.31 13.71
CA GLY A 82 -4.37 0.77 13.17
C GLY A 82 -4.32 0.77 11.65
N VAL A 83 -4.04 1.93 11.08
CA VAL A 83 -3.72 2.10 9.67
C VAL A 83 -2.21 2.24 9.55
N PHE A 84 -1.63 1.50 8.61
CA PHE A 84 -0.19 1.47 8.37
C PHE A 84 0.13 2.21 7.08
N VAL A 85 1.16 3.04 7.14
CA VAL A 85 1.59 3.89 6.02
C VAL A 85 3.07 3.66 5.78
N SER A 86 3.49 3.43 4.53
CA SER A 86 4.89 3.51 4.13
C SER A 86 5.32 4.97 4.06
N SER A 87 6.56 5.22 4.39
CA SER A 87 7.17 6.54 4.29
C SER A 87 8.54 6.40 3.66
N GLU A 88 8.83 7.30 2.75
CA GLU A 88 10.08 7.36 2.03
C GLU A 88 11.08 8.30 2.70
N ARG A 89 10.62 9.47 3.14
CA ARG A 89 11.44 10.56 3.67
C ARG A 89 10.80 11.20 4.90
N ASN A 90 11.56 12.10 5.56
CA ASN A 90 11.02 13.06 6.49
C ASN A 90 10.83 14.41 5.77
N GLY A 91 9.66 14.66 5.24
CA GLY A 91 9.38 15.75 4.32
C GLY A 91 10.27 15.64 3.08
N SER A 92 10.77 16.74 2.56
CA SER A 92 11.72 16.76 1.43
C SER A 92 13.19 16.48 1.84
N GLY A 93 13.40 15.96 3.04
CA GLY A 93 14.73 15.74 3.62
C GLY A 93 15.37 14.43 3.21
N SER A 94 16.16 13.86 4.12
CA SER A 94 16.84 12.58 3.90
C SER A 94 15.88 11.41 3.96
N SER A 95 16.23 10.32 3.27
CA SER A 95 15.51 9.05 3.29
C SER A 95 15.25 8.58 4.71
N ARG A 96 14.00 8.19 4.97
CA ARG A 96 13.53 7.60 6.20
C ARG A 96 12.51 6.53 5.86
N LEU A 97 13.01 5.45 5.30
CA LEU A 97 12.22 4.32 4.82
C LEU A 97 11.58 3.62 6.01
N SER A 98 10.31 3.89 6.25
CA SER A 98 9.63 3.44 7.47
C SER A 98 8.25 2.89 7.18
N VAL A 99 7.79 2.00 8.06
CA VAL A 99 6.37 1.70 8.22
C VAL A 99 5.89 2.37 9.50
N LEU A 100 4.83 3.15 9.37
CA LEU A 100 4.25 3.96 10.45
C LEU A 100 2.85 3.44 10.77
N ARG A 101 2.54 3.21 12.06
CA ARG A 101 1.21 2.81 12.52
C ARG A 101 0.49 4.00 13.13
N TYR A 102 -0.76 4.23 12.70
CA TYR A 102 -1.62 5.29 13.21
C TYR A 102 -2.88 4.75 13.85
N ASP A 103 -3.25 5.28 15.03
CA ASP A 103 -4.60 5.14 15.58
C ASP A 103 -5.50 6.20 14.94
N VAL A 104 -6.51 5.73 14.23
CA VAL A 104 -7.43 6.58 13.44
C VAL A 104 -8.76 6.82 14.13
N SER A 105 -8.94 6.37 15.38
CA SER A 105 -10.19 6.45 16.15
C SER A 105 -10.52 7.87 16.61
N GLY A 106 -9.50 8.72 16.80
CA GLY A 106 -9.68 10.08 17.31
C GLY A 106 -10.30 11.05 16.30
N SER A 107 -10.94 12.12 16.79
CA SER A 107 -11.58 13.16 15.97
C SER A 107 -10.67 14.34 15.59
N GLY A 108 -9.43 14.36 16.03
CA GLY A 108 -8.44 15.41 15.67
C GLY A 108 -8.09 15.38 14.19
N THR A 109 -7.55 16.48 13.68
CA THR A 109 -7.12 16.64 12.27
C THR A 109 -5.65 16.28 12.04
N THR A 110 -4.97 15.82 13.09
CA THR A 110 -3.58 15.36 13.03
C THR A 110 -3.47 14.01 13.72
N LEU A 111 -2.72 13.10 13.09
CA LEU A 111 -2.38 11.80 13.61
C LEU A 111 -0.88 11.74 13.89
N THR A 112 -0.51 11.38 15.11
CA THR A 112 0.87 11.05 15.45
C THR A 112 1.03 9.55 15.41
N ALA A 113 2.06 9.06 14.73
CA ALA A 113 2.33 7.63 14.66
C ALA A 113 2.50 7.04 16.06
N THR A 114 1.76 6.00 16.35
CA THR A 114 1.86 5.25 17.61
C THR A 114 3.08 4.33 17.61
N LYS A 115 3.59 4.00 16.42
CA LYS A 115 4.80 3.21 16.21
C LYS A 115 5.44 3.53 14.87
N GLU A 116 6.75 3.38 14.82
CA GLU A 116 7.58 3.40 13.63
C GLU A 116 8.51 2.19 13.62
N TRP A 117 8.64 1.56 12.47
CA TRP A 117 9.73 0.65 12.13
C TRP A 117 10.56 1.32 11.04
N ASN A 118 11.70 1.87 11.41
CA ASN A 118 12.62 2.50 10.45
C ASN A 118 13.51 1.42 9.83
N LEU A 119 13.26 1.13 8.56
CA LEU A 119 13.87 0.05 7.80
C LEU A 119 15.04 0.52 6.93
N THR A 120 15.39 1.79 6.97
CA THR A 120 16.42 2.41 6.10
C THR A 120 17.73 1.62 6.09
N ALA A 121 18.22 1.19 7.26
CA ALA A 121 19.48 0.46 7.35
C ALA A 121 19.42 -0.99 6.85
N SER A 122 18.23 -1.52 6.57
CA SER A 122 18.04 -2.91 6.11
C SER A 122 18.08 -3.04 4.59
N LEU A 123 18.14 -1.93 3.87
CA LEU A 123 18.12 -1.89 2.40
C LEU A 123 19.42 -1.34 1.83
N PRO A 124 19.78 -1.72 0.61
CA PRO A 124 20.77 -0.97 -0.16
C PRO A 124 20.34 0.50 -0.26
N SER A 125 21.31 1.41 -0.32
CA SER A 125 21.04 2.83 -0.54
C SER A 125 20.34 3.01 -1.88
N VAL A 126 19.19 3.68 -1.87
CA VAL A 126 18.46 4.16 -3.05
C VAL A 126 18.47 5.69 -3.07
N GLY A 127 18.14 6.29 -4.20
CA GLY A 127 17.96 7.75 -4.28
C GLY A 127 16.90 8.24 -3.28
N SER A 128 16.95 9.51 -2.93
CA SER A 128 16.08 10.07 -1.89
C SER A 128 14.59 10.12 -2.26
N ASN A 129 14.24 9.87 -3.50
CA ASN A 129 12.86 9.78 -4.03
C ASN A 129 12.72 8.50 -4.85
N LEU A 130 13.29 7.40 -4.40
CA LEU A 130 13.30 6.09 -5.06
C LEU A 130 13.16 4.97 -4.01
N GLY A 131 12.52 5.26 -2.90
CA GLY A 131 12.44 4.40 -1.73
C GLY A 131 11.21 3.51 -1.65
N PHE A 132 10.58 3.51 -0.47
CA PHE A 132 9.34 2.75 -0.26
C PHE A 132 8.15 3.51 -0.81
N GLU A 133 7.45 2.86 -1.71
CA GLU A 133 6.16 3.28 -2.24
C GLU A 133 5.04 2.44 -1.61
N GLY A 134 4.55 1.44 -2.31
CA GLY A 134 3.45 0.60 -1.86
C GLY A 134 3.73 -0.24 -0.63
N VAL A 135 2.68 -0.47 0.17
CA VAL A 135 2.71 -1.38 1.30
C VAL A 135 1.46 -2.24 1.36
N THR A 136 1.63 -3.54 1.57
CA THR A 136 0.51 -4.44 1.84
C THR A 136 0.84 -5.42 2.97
N TRP A 137 -0.21 -5.96 3.61
CA TRP A 137 -0.09 -6.94 4.67
C TRP A 137 -0.65 -8.29 4.22
N ILE A 138 0.12 -9.36 4.42
CA ILE A 138 -0.27 -10.73 4.07
C ILE A 138 -0.30 -11.59 5.34
N PRO A 139 -1.42 -12.29 5.63
CA PRO A 139 -1.56 -13.04 6.87
C PRO A 139 -0.60 -14.23 6.96
N ASP A 140 -0.10 -14.51 8.16
CA ASP A 140 0.76 -15.65 8.48
C ASP A 140 0.16 -16.99 8.03
N GLY A 141 -1.15 -17.14 8.23
CA GLY A 141 -1.85 -18.37 7.85
C GLY A 141 -1.81 -18.68 6.36
N TYR A 142 -1.76 -17.65 5.50
CA TYR A 142 -1.54 -17.87 4.07
C TYR A 142 -0.08 -18.25 3.80
N LEU A 143 0.87 -17.51 4.34
CA LEU A 143 2.29 -17.71 4.07
C LEU A 143 2.76 -19.10 4.52
N THR A 144 2.36 -19.53 5.71
CA THR A 144 2.65 -20.89 6.21
C THR A 144 1.96 -21.95 5.35
N GLY A 145 0.68 -21.77 5.04
CA GLY A 145 -0.10 -22.71 4.20
C GLY A 145 0.42 -22.82 2.76
N ALA A 146 1.00 -21.75 2.21
CA ALA A 146 1.61 -21.72 0.89
C ALA A 146 3.06 -22.28 0.87
N GLY A 147 3.64 -22.62 2.02
CA GLY A 147 5.01 -23.07 2.11
C GLY A 147 6.04 -21.97 1.87
N PHE A 148 5.68 -20.71 2.19
CA PHE A 148 6.59 -19.58 2.05
C PHE A 148 7.87 -19.80 2.87
N LYS A 149 9.02 -19.45 2.29
CA LYS A 149 10.31 -19.55 2.93
C LYS A 149 10.78 -18.22 3.50
N ASP A 150 11.29 -18.30 4.69
CA ASP A 150 11.99 -17.21 5.34
C ASP A 150 13.45 -17.18 4.88
N ALA A 151 13.80 -16.16 4.10
CA ALA A 151 15.15 -15.99 3.57
C ALA A 151 16.19 -15.68 4.66
N SER A 152 15.78 -15.22 5.85
CA SER A 152 16.70 -14.94 6.95
C SER A 152 17.20 -16.19 7.63
N THR A 153 16.39 -17.25 7.61
CA THR A 153 16.72 -18.57 8.20
C THR A 153 17.01 -19.64 7.14
N GLY A 154 16.52 -19.45 5.92
CA GLY A 154 16.55 -20.44 4.84
C GLY A 154 15.55 -21.60 5.02
N ALA A 155 14.70 -21.53 6.05
CA ALA A 155 13.68 -22.53 6.38
C ALA A 155 12.27 -22.10 5.92
N ALA A 156 11.27 -22.96 6.11
CA ALA A 156 9.88 -22.59 5.99
C ALA A 156 9.56 -21.48 7.01
N TYR A 157 8.75 -20.51 6.61
CA TYR A 157 8.32 -19.44 7.50
C TYR A 157 7.51 -19.98 8.67
N ASP A 158 7.96 -19.65 9.87
CA ASP A 158 7.29 -19.97 11.13
C ASP A 158 7.06 -18.67 11.92
N PRO A 159 5.81 -18.17 12.04
CA PRO A 159 5.52 -16.96 12.78
C PRO A 159 5.87 -17.09 14.28
N GLY A 160 5.91 -18.33 14.84
CA GLY A 160 6.31 -18.58 16.22
C GLY A 160 7.81 -18.32 16.50
N GLY A 161 8.62 -18.18 15.44
CA GLY A 161 10.04 -17.80 15.53
C GLY A 161 10.28 -16.30 15.80
N TYR A 162 9.23 -15.49 15.81
CA TYR A 162 9.29 -14.04 15.97
C TYR A 162 8.56 -13.57 17.22
N GLY A 163 8.87 -12.36 17.68
CA GLY A 163 8.13 -11.72 18.75
C GLY A 163 6.67 -11.40 18.34
N ALA A 164 5.88 -10.92 19.32
CA ALA A 164 4.51 -10.52 19.06
C ALA A 164 4.46 -9.51 17.90
N HIS A 165 3.59 -9.78 16.93
CA HIS A 165 3.39 -8.97 15.72
C HIS A 165 1.92 -9.05 15.25
N THR A 166 1.59 -8.43 14.16
CA THR A 166 0.19 -8.26 13.69
C THR A 166 -0.46 -9.52 13.10
N GLY A 167 0.18 -10.68 13.20
CA GLY A 167 -0.32 -11.95 12.64
C GLY A 167 -0.14 -12.05 11.13
N GLY A 168 0.86 -11.34 10.59
CA GLY A 168 1.24 -11.35 9.19
C GLY A 168 2.48 -10.54 8.89
N VAL A 169 2.89 -10.57 7.65
CA VAL A 169 4.10 -9.96 7.11
C VAL A 169 3.73 -8.74 6.28
N PHE A 170 4.46 -7.65 6.44
CA PHE A 170 4.35 -6.46 5.60
C PHE A 170 5.26 -6.61 4.38
N PHE A 171 4.71 -6.42 3.20
CA PHE A 171 5.45 -6.38 1.95
C PHE A 171 5.50 -4.94 1.45
N LEU A 172 6.69 -4.50 1.08
CA LEU A 172 7.00 -3.13 0.67
C LEU A 172 7.61 -3.13 -0.72
N GLY A 173 7.06 -2.30 -1.62
CA GLY A 173 7.61 -2.02 -2.94
C GLY A 173 8.69 -0.96 -2.84
N VAL A 174 9.72 -1.08 -3.67
CA VAL A 174 10.80 -0.08 -3.80
C VAL A 174 10.81 0.43 -5.22
N GLU A 175 10.59 1.73 -5.39
CA GLU A 175 10.57 2.38 -6.70
C GLU A 175 11.89 2.16 -7.43
N GLY A 176 13.00 2.63 -6.89
CA GLY A 176 14.29 2.65 -7.57
C GLY A 176 14.90 1.30 -7.93
N THR A 177 14.28 0.19 -7.53
CA THR A 177 14.83 -1.15 -7.79
C THR A 177 13.82 -2.16 -8.34
N GLY A 178 12.53 -1.85 -8.31
CA GLY A 178 11.47 -2.79 -8.65
C GLY A 178 11.41 -4.02 -7.74
N MET A 179 12.05 -3.95 -6.57
CA MET A 179 12.08 -5.05 -5.59
C MET A 179 10.91 -4.96 -4.62
N ILE A 180 10.48 -6.12 -4.16
CA ILE A 180 9.48 -6.28 -3.11
C ILE A 180 10.15 -6.95 -1.92
N HIS A 181 10.09 -6.33 -0.74
CA HIS A 181 10.70 -6.85 0.48
C HIS A 181 9.63 -7.19 1.52
N GLY A 182 9.70 -8.38 2.10
CA GLY A 182 8.82 -8.83 3.17
C GLY A 182 9.47 -8.68 4.53
N TYR A 183 8.75 -8.07 5.49
CA TYR A 183 9.20 -7.84 6.86
C TYR A 183 8.21 -8.35 7.89
N VAL A 184 8.70 -9.09 8.89
CA VAL A 184 8.00 -9.23 10.15
C VAL A 184 8.31 -7.99 10.99
N LEU A 185 7.25 -7.27 11.39
CA LEU A 185 7.33 -6.06 12.21
C LEU A 185 6.80 -6.37 13.61
N GLU A 186 7.68 -6.43 14.59
CA GLU A 186 7.31 -6.83 15.95
C GLU A 186 6.77 -5.66 16.79
N ASP A 187 5.89 -5.98 17.73
CA ASP A 187 5.36 -5.00 18.69
C ASP A 187 6.43 -4.40 19.60
N SER A 188 7.57 -5.06 19.75
CA SER A 188 8.77 -4.54 20.41
C SER A 188 9.40 -3.34 19.70
N GLY A 189 9.16 -3.21 18.37
CA GLY A 189 9.84 -2.30 17.47
C GLY A 189 10.98 -2.96 16.69
N ALA A 190 11.31 -4.22 17.01
CA ALA A 190 12.22 -5.00 16.20
C ALA A 190 11.57 -5.37 14.85
N PHE A 191 12.41 -5.68 13.87
CA PHE A 191 11.96 -6.15 12.56
C PHE A 191 12.96 -7.13 11.97
N THR A 192 12.46 -8.01 11.11
CA THR A 192 13.29 -8.93 10.34
C THR A 192 12.85 -8.92 8.89
N ARG A 193 13.78 -8.71 7.96
CA ARG A 193 13.52 -8.89 6.54
C ARG A 193 13.61 -10.37 6.19
N ILE A 194 12.48 -10.95 5.82
CA ILE A 194 12.35 -12.39 5.54
C ILE A 194 12.19 -12.71 4.05
N SER A 195 12.07 -11.67 3.21
CA SER A 195 11.92 -11.87 1.75
C SER A 195 12.49 -10.70 0.97
N SER A 196 12.98 -11.00 -0.21
CA SER A 196 13.36 -10.04 -1.24
C SER A 196 13.09 -10.68 -2.60
N THR A 197 12.12 -10.14 -3.35
CA THR A 197 11.67 -10.68 -4.63
C THR A 197 11.65 -9.57 -5.68
N SER A 198 12.12 -9.85 -6.89
CA SER A 198 11.96 -8.92 -8.01
C SER A 198 10.54 -8.98 -8.54
N SER A 199 9.91 -7.82 -8.73
CA SER A 199 8.66 -7.72 -9.48
C SER A 199 8.88 -7.98 -10.97
N GLY A 200 10.12 -7.83 -11.46
CA GLY A 200 10.49 -7.82 -12.87
C GLY A 200 10.09 -6.54 -13.62
N MET A 201 9.65 -5.48 -12.89
CA MET A 201 9.41 -4.13 -13.39
C MET A 201 10.55 -3.20 -12.97
N ALA A 202 10.63 -2.02 -13.60
CA ALA A 202 11.65 -1.02 -13.25
C ALA A 202 11.40 -0.41 -11.87
N GLY A 203 10.12 -0.25 -11.49
CA GLY A 203 9.67 0.27 -10.20
C GLY A 203 8.48 -0.51 -9.64
N VAL A 204 8.19 -0.34 -8.37
CA VAL A 204 6.96 -0.83 -7.72
C VAL A 204 6.38 0.32 -6.92
N MET A 205 5.26 0.89 -7.39
CA MET A 205 4.59 2.03 -6.79
C MET A 205 3.53 1.59 -5.79
N GLU A 206 2.81 0.50 -6.07
CA GLU A 206 1.82 0.00 -5.11
C GLU A 206 1.82 -1.53 -5.04
N LEU A 207 1.43 -2.04 -3.87
CA LEU A 207 1.23 -3.45 -3.58
C LEU A 207 -0.16 -3.70 -3.02
N GLN A 208 -0.88 -4.67 -3.58
CA GLN A 208 -2.18 -5.06 -3.06
C GLN A 208 -2.28 -6.57 -2.89
N TRP A 209 -2.52 -7.02 -1.66
CA TRP A 209 -2.88 -8.41 -1.42
C TRP A 209 -4.36 -8.66 -1.79
N GLU A 210 -4.60 -9.68 -2.60
CA GLU A 210 -5.94 -10.14 -2.97
C GLU A 210 -6.22 -11.51 -2.34
N PRO A 211 -6.89 -11.55 -1.18
CA PRO A 211 -7.04 -12.79 -0.41
C PRO A 211 -7.91 -13.84 -1.10
N GLN A 212 -8.89 -13.46 -1.94
CA GLN A 212 -9.77 -14.40 -2.62
C GLN A 212 -9.05 -15.17 -3.72
N ALA A 213 -8.15 -14.51 -4.43
CA ALA A 213 -7.35 -15.09 -5.50
C ALA A 213 -5.99 -15.61 -5.00
N LEU A 214 -5.67 -15.37 -3.72
CA LEU A 214 -4.40 -15.74 -3.07
C LEU A 214 -3.20 -15.25 -3.91
N ARG A 215 -3.21 -13.96 -4.26
CA ARG A 215 -2.17 -13.35 -5.09
C ARG A 215 -1.83 -11.93 -4.60
N LEU A 216 -0.58 -11.57 -4.81
CA LEU A 216 -0.05 -10.24 -4.62
C LEU A 216 -0.05 -9.52 -5.95
N TRP A 217 -0.61 -8.32 -6.00
CA TRP A 217 -0.47 -7.38 -7.11
C TRP A 217 0.70 -6.46 -6.83
N ALA A 218 1.51 -6.22 -7.85
CA ALA A 218 2.52 -5.17 -7.89
C ALA A 218 2.21 -4.28 -9.09
N VAL A 219 2.20 -2.99 -8.86
CA VAL A 219 1.81 -1.97 -9.84
C VAL A 219 2.98 -1.03 -10.08
N CYS A 220 3.17 -0.63 -11.32
CA CYS A 220 4.10 0.40 -11.73
C CYS A 220 3.36 1.49 -12.50
N ASP A 221 3.87 2.69 -12.41
CA ASP A 221 3.38 3.91 -13.03
C ASP A 221 3.69 4.03 -14.53
N ASP A 222 3.73 5.25 -15.04
CA ASP A 222 4.04 5.59 -16.43
C ASP A 222 5.49 5.20 -16.82
N ASN A 223 6.45 5.17 -15.86
CA ASN A 223 7.82 4.72 -16.10
C ASN A 223 7.91 3.26 -16.60
N CYS A 224 6.88 2.45 -16.29
CA CYS A 224 6.71 1.09 -16.81
C CYS A 224 5.56 0.98 -17.81
N GLY A 225 5.00 2.10 -18.29
CA GLY A 225 3.83 2.13 -19.15
C GLY A 225 2.55 1.63 -18.47
N GLY A 226 2.42 1.81 -17.16
CA GLY A 226 1.26 1.43 -16.35
C GLY A 226 1.09 -0.10 -16.21
N GLN A 227 2.16 -0.87 -16.24
CA GLN A 227 2.10 -2.34 -16.10
C GLN A 227 1.74 -2.77 -14.68
N HIS A 228 1.04 -3.90 -14.60
CA HIS A 228 0.73 -4.58 -13.35
C HIS A 228 1.21 -6.02 -13.43
N ARG A 229 1.64 -6.57 -12.29
CA ARG A 229 2.01 -7.99 -12.19
C ARG A 229 1.30 -8.65 -11.03
N THR A 230 0.95 -9.91 -11.21
CA THR A 230 0.48 -10.74 -10.11
C THR A 230 1.54 -11.76 -9.73
N LEU A 231 1.70 -11.98 -8.44
CA LEU A 231 2.67 -12.92 -7.90
C LEU A 231 1.96 -13.90 -6.96
N LYS A 232 2.45 -15.13 -6.92
CA LYS A 232 2.06 -16.15 -5.93
C LYS A 232 3.31 -16.83 -5.37
N VAL A 233 3.17 -17.44 -4.20
CA VAL A 233 4.23 -18.29 -3.67
C VAL A 233 4.34 -19.54 -4.55
N ASP A 234 5.52 -19.79 -5.06
CA ASP A 234 5.83 -20.94 -5.93
C ASP A 234 6.35 -22.15 -5.13
N ALA A 235 6.69 -23.23 -5.84
CA ALA A 235 7.21 -24.46 -5.22
C ALA A 235 8.57 -24.27 -4.53
N SER A 236 9.29 -23.18 -4.79
CA SER A 236 10.52 -22.84 -4.07
C SER A 236 10.27 -22.17 -2.73
N GLY A 237 9.03 -21.73 -2.48
CA GLY A 237 8.61 -20.99 -1.30
C GLY A 237 8.84 -19.47 -1.44
N ALA A 238 9.03 -18.94 -2.63
CA ALA A 238 9.18 -17.51 -2.88
C ALA A 238 8.01 -16.97 -3.71
N PHE A 239 7.72 -15.67 -3.59
CA PHE A 239 6.82 -15.04 -4.53
C PHE A 239 7.44 -15.02 -5.92
N ALA A 240 6.67 -15.47 -6.92
CA ALA A 240 7.07 -15.47 -8.32
C ALA A 240 5.95 -14.86 -9.18
N VAL A 241 6.31 -14.15 -10.24
CA VAL A 241 5.37 -13.55 -11.19
C VAL A 241 4.57 -14.65 -11.87
N THR A 242 3.25 -14.56 -11.80
CA THR A 242 2.32 -15.51 -12.43
C THR A 242 1.60 -14.95 -13.66
N ALA A 243 1.46 -13.63 -13.72
CA ALA A 243 0.93 -12.94 -14.90
C ALA A 243 1.46 -11.51 -15.00
N VAL A 244 1.52 -11.03 -16.23
CA VAL A 244 1.82 -9.65 -16.59
C VAL A 244 0.57 -9.07 -17.25
N HIS A 245 0.17 -7.89 -16.81
CA HIS A 245 -0.98 -7.18 -17.34
C HIS A 245 -0.50 -5.82 -17.85
N ASP A 246 -0.87 -5.50 -19.06
CA ASP A 246 -0.66 -4.16 -19.60
C ASP A 246 -1.63 -3.17 -18.95
N ARG A 247 -1.33 -1.89 -19.07
CA ARG A 247 -2.24 -0.81 -18.70
C ARG A 247 -3.64 -1.06 -19.28
N PRO A 248 -4.72 -0.84 -18.50
CA PRO A 248 -6.08 -1.04 -18.98
C PRO A 248 -6.37 -0.28 -20.27
N THR A 249 -7.03 -0.93 -21.22
CA THR A 249 -7.40 -0.32 -22.50
C THR A 249 -8.20 0.97 -22.29
N GLY A 250 -7.76 2.05 -22.93
CA GLY A 250 -8.39 3.38 -22.83
C GLY A 250 -7.99 4.17 -21.59
N MET A 251 -7.06 3.67 -20.78
CA MET A 251 -6.41 4.45 -19.73
C MET A 251 -5.22 5.18 -20.34
N PRO A 252 -5.12 6.51 -20.26
CA PRO A 252 -3.91 7.23 -20.63
C PRO A 252 -2.72 6.80 -19.77
N ASP A 253 -1.53 7.20 -20.16
CA ASP A 253 -0.31 6.94 -19.39
C ASP A 253 -0.21 7.97 -18.27
N TYR A 254 -0.99 7.76 -17.22
CA TYR A 254 -0.99 8.58 -16.04
C TYR A 254 0.09 8.12 -15.07
N ASN A 255 0.57 9.02 -14.24
CA ASN A 255 1.40 8.72 -13.08
C ASN A 255 0.55 8.04 -11.99
N ASN A 256 0.20 6.75 -12.22
CA ASN A 256 -0.64 5.99 -11.28
C ASN A 256 0.23 5.30 -10.24
N GLU A 257 0.35 5.90 -9.09
CA GLU A 257 1.14 5.35 -7.98
C GLU A 257 0.31 4.43 -7.08
N GLY A 258 -0.94 4.81 -6.76
CA GLY A 258 -1.81 4.00 -5.92
C GLY A 258 -2.67 3.00 -6.67
N PHE A 259 -2.96 1.87 -6.02
CA PHE A 259 -3.82 0.82 -6.58
C PHE A 259 -4.63 0.12 -5.49
N SER A 260 -5.93 -0.05 -5.68
CA SER A 260 -6.75 -0.79 -4.76
C SER A 260 -7.83 -1.62 -5.44
N LEU A 261 -8.04 -2.83 -4.94
CA LEU A 261 -9.09 -3.74 -5.37
C LEU A 261 -10.28 -3.67 -4.41
N ALA A 262 -11.49 -3.61 -4.96
CA ALA A 262 -12.69 -3.80 -4.18
C ALA A 262 -12.77 -5.21 -3.56
N GLY A 263 -13.52 -5.32 -2.47
CA GLY A 263 -13.75 -6.58 -1.78
C GLY A 263 -14.44 -7.63 -2.64
N ALA A 264 -14.44 -8.88 -2.18
CA ALA A 264 -15.14 -9.97 -2.86
C ALA A 264 -16.66 -9.79 -2.86
N ASP A 265 -17.20 -9.12 -1.85
CA ASP A 265 -18.61 -8.77 -1.70
C ASP A 265 -19.08 -7.76 -2.77
N GLU A 266 -18.19 -7.05 -3.40
CA GLU A 266 -18.46 -6.17 -4.54
C GLU A 266 -18.35 -6.87 -5.91
N CYS A 267 -18.08 -8.18 -5.93
CA CYS A 267 -18.06 -8.96 -7.18
C CYS A 267 -19.47 -9.13 -7.73
N VAL A 268 -19.77 -8.47 -8.84
CA VAL A 268 -21.06 -8.54 -9.53
C VAL A 268 -20.85 -9.02 -10.95
N ASN A 269 -21.55 -10.09 -11.34
CA ASN A 269 -21.45 -10.72 -12.65
C ASN A 269 -20.01 -11.08 -13.06
N GLY A 270 -19.19 -11.54 -12.10
CA GLY A 270 -17.79 -11.94 -12.33
C GLY A 270 -16.81 -10.78 -12.47
N SER A 271 -17.18 -9.59 -12.06
CA SER A 271 -16.33 -8.40 -12.14
C SER A 271 -16.49 -7.53 -10.88
N LYS A 272 -15.38 -6.95 -10.42
CA LYS A 272 -15.35 -6.04 -9.27
C LYS A 272 -14.60 -4.75 -9.60
N PRO A 273 -14.88 -3.64 -8.89
CA PRO A 273 -14.14 -2.39 -9.06
C PRO A 273 -12.66 -2.53 -8.74
N VAL A 274 -11.87 -1.74 -9.43
CA VAL A 274 -10.46 -1.48 -9.14
C VAL A 274 -10.24 0.02 -9.28
N TYR A 275 -9.37 0.58 -8.42
CA TYR A 275 -9.08 2.00 -8.34
C TYR A 275 -7.58 2.23 -8.47
N TRP A 276 -7.21 3.36 -9.10
CA TRP A 276 -5.86 3.87 -9.18
C TRP A 276 -5.83 5.28 -8.61
N ALA A 277 -4.75 5.64 -7.93
CA ALA A 277 -4.43 7.03 -7.62
C ALA A 277 -3.53 7.60 -8.71
N ASP A 278 -3.93 8.71 -9.25
CA ASP A 278 -3.22 9.51 -10.25
C ASP A 278 -2.56 10.68 -9.52
N ASP A 279 -1.25 10.58 -9.33
CA ASP A 279 -0.45 11.50 -8.52
C ASP A 279 -0.48 12.93 -9.09
N ASP A 280 -0.49 13.07 -10.41
CA ASP A 280 -0.54 14.34 -11.12
C ASP A 280 -1.93 15.00 -11.13
N ASN A 281 -2.98 14.32 -10.61
CA ASN A 281 -4.37 14.81 -10.59
C ASN A 281 -4.86 15.24 -11.98
N ASP A 282 -4.56 14.47 -13.01
CA ASP A 282 -4.85 14.76 -14.40
C ASP A 282 -6.32 15.08 -14.65
N GLY A 283 -6.58 16.19 -15.34
CA GLY A 283 -7.95 16.67 -15.57
C GLY A 283 -8.72 17.03 -14.31
N GLY A 284 -8.03 17.21 -13.16
CA GLY A 284 -8.59 17.54 -11.87
C GLY A 284 -9.18 16.33 -11.13
N HIS A 285 -8.73 15.12 -11.41
CA HIS A 285 -9.21 13.90 -10.76
C HIS A 285 -8.05 13.00 -10.37
N ALA A 286 -7.90 12.74 -9.08
CA ALA A 286 -6.85 11.91 -8.53
C ALA A 286 -7.25 10.43 -8.38
N ILE A 287 -8.54 10.05 -8.52
CA ILE A 287 -8.96 8.66 -8.43
C ILE A 287 -9.61 8.21 -9.74
N ARG A 288 -9.04 7.14 -10.30
CA ARG A 288 -9.55 6.46 -11.50
C ARG A 288 -10.22 5.16 -11.11
N ARG A 289 -11.21 4.72 -11.89
CA ARG A 289 -11.94 3.47 -11.67
C ARG A 289 -12.01 2.63 -12.93
N GLY A 290 -11.75 1.36 -12.78
CA GLY A 290 -11.96 0.32 -13.75
C GLY A 290 -12.62 -0.91 -13.14
N THR A 291 -12.47 -2.05 -13.81
CA THR A 291 -12.95 -3.34 -13.30
C THR A 291 -11.91 -4.42 -13.53
N VAL A 292 -11.90 -5.42 -12.67
CA VAL A 292 -11.11 -6.63 -12.80
C VAL A 292 -12.02 -7.84 -12.62
N THR A 293 -11.68 -8.93 -13.29
CA THR A 293 -12.41 -10.20 -13.14
C THR A 293 -12.24 -10.74 -11.72
N CYS A 294 -13.27 -11.18 -11.13
CA CYS A 294 -13.36 -11.86 -9.85
C CYS A 294 -14.12 -13.20 -10.04
#